data_4d221905ba0ea32463a5a1e6a418623c
#
_entry.id   4d221905ba0ea32463a5a1e6a418623c
#
_cell.length_a   1.000
_cell.length_b   1.000
_cell.length_c   1.000
_cell.angle_alpha   90.00
_cell.angle_beta   90.00
_cell.angle_gamma   90.00
#
_symmetry.space_group_name_H-M   'P 1'
#
loop_
_entity.id
_entity.type
_entity.pdbx_description
1 polymer ?
#
loop_
_entity_poly.entity_id
_entity_poly.type
_entity_poly.pdbx_seq_one_letter_code
_entity_poly.pdbx_strand_id
1 'polypeptide(L)'
;MLEALGINMYATIGKCLVEFVANAHDAEATRVDISIPFDAIEEARSKAREIAKAQVKTGDRDPFTVLLTPLPEDLKITISDDGHGMSPEQIEERFLPVNRKRREDAHGEETVLTSESGKRHVMGRKGLGKLAGFGAATKVVIETKREGQDFATIFTLDDAVIREAE
;
A
#
# COMPACT_ATOMS: atom_id res chain seq x y z
N MET A 1 -2.25 -16.32 -6.01
CA MET A 1 -3.38 -15.54 -5.42
C MET A 1 -3.16 -14.04 -5.44
N LEU A 2 -2.00 -13.47 -5.10
CA LEU A 2 -1.74 -12.02 -5.19
C LEU A 2 -1.92 -11.47 -6.61
N GLU A 3 -1.54 -12.20 -7.65
CA GLU A 3 -1.85 -11.86 -9.05
C GLU A 3 -3.35 -11.89 -9.33
N ALA A 4 -4.07 -12.84 -8.76
CA ALA A 4 -5.53 -12.93 -8.84
C ALA A 4 -6.24 -11.84 -8.01
N LEU A 5 -5.57 -11.29 -6.98
CA LEU A 5 -6.06 -10.19 -6.15
C LEU A 5 -5.81 -8.81 -6.78
N GLY A 6 -5.19 -8.74 -7.96
CA GLY A 6 -5.09 -7.50 -8.72
C GLY A 6 -3.91 -6.61 -8.35
N ILE A 7 -2.81 -7.16 -7.80
CA ILE A 7 -1.58 -6.38 -7.59
C ILE A 7 -1.09 -5.78 -8.90
N ASN A 8 -1.28 -6.48 -10.02
CA ASN A 8 -1.04 -5.94 -11.36
C ASN A 8 -1.98 -4.78 -11.76
N MET A 9 -3.04 -4.49 -10.99
CA MET A 9 -3.88 -3.32 -11.23
C MET A 9 -3.15 -2.00 -10.95
N TYR A 10 -2.13 -2.02 -10.10
CA TYR A 10 -1.38 -0.83 -9.70
C TYR A 10 -0.06 -0.72 -10.46
N ALA A 11 -0.13 -0.74 -11.79
CA ALA A 11 1.03 -0.71 -12.68
C ALA A 11 1.89 0.57 -12.59
N THR A 12 1.46 1.57 -11.80
CA THR A 12 2.21 2.83 -11.63
C THR A 12 2.13 3.31 -10.18
N ILE A 13 3.22 3.92 -9.70
CA ILE A 13 3.26 4.58 -8.38
C ILE A 13 2.10 5.56 -8.21
N GLY A 14 1.74 6.31 -9.26
CA GLY A 14 0.62 7.25 -9.22
C GLY A 14 -0.71 6.60 -8.84
N LYS A 15 -1.01 5.41 -9.37
CA LYS A 15 -2.22 4.67 -8.98
C LYS A 15 -2.18 4.22 -7.52
N CYS A 16 -1.01 3.77 -7.04
CA CYS A 16 -0.82 3.42 -5.64
C CYS A 16 -1.10 4.62 -4.73
N LEU A 17 -0.56 5.78 -5.06
CA LEU A 17 -0.76 7.02 -4.29
C LEU A 17 -2.24 7.43 -4.25
N VAL A 18 -2.97 7.33 -5.37
CA VAL A 18 -4.41 7.64 -5.42
C VAL A 18 -5.20 6.76 -4.45
N GLU A 19 -4.87 5.48 -4.32
CA GLU A 19 -5.55 4.59 -3.36
C GLU A 19 -5.29 5.00 -1.90
N PHE A 20 -4.06 5.42 -1.56
CA PHE A 20 -3.77 5.92 -0.21
C PHE A 20 -4.48 7.24 0.08
N VAL A 21 -4.54 8.16 -0.90
CA VAL A 21 -5.31 9.40 -0.77
C VAL A 21 -6.81 9.10 -0.61
N ALA A 22 -7.33 8.12 -1.34
CA ALA A 22 -8.72 7.69 -1.17
C ALA A 22 -8.99 7.10 0.23
N ASN A 23 -8.04 6.32 0.78
CA ASN A 23 -8.15 5.82 2.14
C ASN A 23 -8.14 6.96 3.18
N ALA A 24 -7.27 7.95 3.01
CA ALA A 24 -7.24 9.14 3.85
C ALA A 24 -8.56 9.94 3.77
N HIS A 25 -9.13 10.09 2.56
CA HIS A 25 -10.45 10.69 2.37
C HIS A 25 -11.54 9.92 3.12
N ASP A 26 -11.52 8.59 3.05
CA ASP A 26 -12.48 7.72 3.74
C ASP A 26 -12.31 7.79 5.28
N ALA A 27 -11.08 8.07 5.76
CA ALA A 27 -10.75 8.34 7.16
C ALA A 27 -11.02 9.78 7.59
N GLU A 28 -11.68 10.59 6.76
CA GLU A 28 -12.05 11.98 7.00
C GLU A 28 -10.85 12.93 7.16
N ALA A 29 -9.69 12.55 6.67
CA ALA A 29 -8.51 13.40 6.67
C ALA A 29 -8.77 14.75 5.96
N THR A 30 -8.21 15.81 6.51
CA THR A 30 -8.25 17.14 5.89
C THR A 30 -6.96 17.46 5.14
N ARG A 31 -5.90 16.69 5.44
CA ARG A 31 -4.58 16.84 4.84
C ARG A 31 -3.95 15.48 4.58
N VAL A 32 -3.25 15.38 3.45
CA VAL A 32 -2.39 14.24 3.12
C VAL A 32 -1.04 14.78 2.67
N ASP A 33 0.02 14.37 3.34
CA ASP A 33 1.40 14.70 3.00
C ASP A 33 2.06 13.49 2.32
N ILE A 34 2.66 13.70 1.16
CA ILE A 34 3.36 12.66 0.40
C ILE A 34 4.83 13.10 0.21
N SER A 35 5.76 12.29 0.72
CA SER A 35 7.18 12.50 0.56
C SER A 35 7.80 11.38 -0.27
N ILE A 36 8.43 11.76 -1.38
CA ILE A 36 9.10 10.83 -2.30
C ILE A 36 10.52 11.33 -2.52
N PRO A 37 11.56 10.59 -2.09
CA PRO A 37 12.95 10.97 -2.32
C PRO A 37 13.39 10.60 -3.75
N PHE A 38 12.88 11.32 -4.75
CA PHE A 38 13.08 11.01 -6.17
C PHE A 38 14.54 10.88 -6.55
N ASP A 39 15.39 11.84 -6.16
CA ASP A 39 16.80 11.87 -6.53
C ASP A 39 17.53 10.66 -5.94
N ALA A 40 17.30 10.34 -4.68
CA ALA A 40 17.90 9.20 -4.01
C ALA A 40 17.43 7.86 -4.61
N ILE A 41 16.16 7.75 -5.00
CA ILE A 41 15.62 6.57 -5.68
C ILE A 41 16.26 6.41 -7.07
N GLU A 42 16.41 7.49 -7.83
CA GLU A 42 17.01 7.46 -9.16
C GLU A 42 18.48 7.09 -9.07
N GLU A 43 19.23 7.66 -8.13
CA GLU A 43 20.63 7.32 -7.88
C GLU A 43 20.79 5.84 -7.49
N ALA A 44 19.99 5.36 -6.55
CA ALA A 44 20.02 3.96 -6.11
C ALA A 44 19.67 2.99 -7.24
N ARG A 45 18.66 3.31 -8.06
CA ARG A 45 18.30 2.54 -9.25
C ARG A 45 19.43 2.51 -10.29
N SER A 46 20.11 3.65 -10.51
CA SER A 46 21.22 3.72 -11.43
C SER A 46 22.38 2.83 -10.96
N LYS A 47 22.77 2.93 -9.69
CA LYS A 47 23.79 2.06 -9.07
C LYS A 47 23.42 0.58 -9.15
N ALA A 48 22.20 0.23 -8.83
CA ALA A 48 21.72 -1.15 -8.88
C ALA A 48 21.78 -1.72 -10.31
N ARG A 49 21.41 -0.93 -11.32
CA ARG A 49 21.50 -1.31 -12.73
C ARG A 49 22.93 -1.52 -13.19
N GLU A 50 23.88 -0.66 -12.78
CA GLU A 50 25.30 -0.82 -13.14
C GLU A 50 25.90 -2.10 -12.53
N ILE A 51 25.61 -2.39 -11.27
CA ILE A 51 26.05 -3.62 -10.60
C ILE A 51 25.44 -4.84 -11.31
N ALA A 52 24.14 -4.82 -11.58
CA ALA A 52 23.47 -5.92 -12.25
C ALA A 52 23.98 -6.16 -13.67
N LYS A 53 24.25 -5.09 -14.45
CA LYS A 53 24.87 -5.21 -15.79
C LYS A 53 26.27 -5.83 -15.72
N ALA A 54 27.07 -5.50 -14.71
CA ALA A 54 28.38 -6.11 -14.52
C ALA A 54 28.25 -7.62 -14.25
N GLN A 55 27.31 -8.03 -13.38
CA GLN A 55 27.01 -9.43 -13.07
C GLN A 55 26.50 -10.22 -14.28
N VAL A 56 25.68 -9.61 -15.15
CA VAL A 56 25.23 -10.24 -16.41
C VAL A 56 26.41 -10.48 -17.35
N LYS A 57 27.36 -9.54 -17.46
CA LYS A 57 28.57 -9.70 -18.30
C LYS A 57 29.47 -10.83 -17.82
N THR A 58 29.53 -11.10 -16.52
CA THR A 58 30.30 -12.22 -15.93
C THR A 58 29.54 -13.55 -15.99
N GLY A 59 28.26 -13.54 -16.40
CA GLY A 59 27.40 -14.73 -16.42
C GLY A 59 26.83 -15.12 -15.05
N ASP A 60 27.06 -14.28 -14.02
CA ASP A 60 26.60 -14.55 -12.66
C ASP A 60 25.10 -14.25 -12.46
N ARG A 61 24.47 -13.60 -13.45
CA ARG A 61 23.08 -13.17 -13.34
C ARG A 61 22.35 -13.16 -14.69
N ASP A 62 21.08 -13.58 -14.65
CA ASP A 62 20.17 -13.49 -15.79
C ASP A 62 19.83 -12.01 -16.10
N PRO A 63 19.85 -11.59 -17.37
CA PRO A 63 19.47 -10.24 -17.79
C PRO A 63 18.09 -9.79 -17.28
N PHE A 64 17.12 -10.68 -17.16
CA PHE A 64 15.78 -10.37 -16.67
C PHE A 64 15.76 -10.00 -15.18
N THR A 65 16.70 -10.51 -14.39
CA THR A 65 16.79 -10.21 -12.94
C THR A 65 17.32 -8.81 -12.65
N VAL A 66 17.91 -8.12 -13.64
CA VAL A 66 18.38 -6.73 -13.50
C VAL A 66 17.26 -5.78 -13.07
N LEU A 67 16.03 -6.00 -13.59
CA LEU A 67 14.86 -5.19 -13.28
C LEU A 67 14.32 -5.44 -11.86
N LEU A 68 14.66 -6.59 -11.28
CA LEU A 68 14.21 -7.03 -9.96
C LEU A 68 15.24 -6.75 -8.86
N THR A 69 16.30 -5.97 -9.15
CA THR A 69 17.29 -5.61 -8.15
C THR A 69 16.64 -4.75 -7.07
N PRO A 70 16.63 -5.20 -5.80
CA PRO A 70 16.02 -4.44 -4.73
C PRO A 70 16.77 -3.14 -4.49
N LEU A 71 16.04 -2.10 -4.11
CA LEU A 71 16.61 -0.84 -3.64
C LEU A 71 16.95 -0.95 -2.14
N PRO A 72 17.82 -0.06 -1.62
CA PRO A 72 18.10 0.01 -0.19
C PRO A 72 16.81 0.14 0.65
N GLU A 73 16.74 -0.55 1.78
CA GLU A 73 15.53 -0.60 2.63
C GLU A 73 15.22 0.74 3.32
N ASP A 74 16.18 1.63 3.44
CA ASP A 74 16.03 2.98 3.98
C ASP A 74 15.39 3.96 2.99
N LEU A 75 15.36 3.61 1.70
CA LEU A 75 14.64 4.39 0.69
C LEU A 75 13.15 4.10 0.75
N LYS A 76 12.38 5.04 1.27
CA LYS A 76 10.95 4.88 1.46
C LYS A 76 10.14 6.07 0.92
N ILE A 77 8.98 5.76 0.38
CA ILE A 77 7.91 6.72 0.14
C ILE A 77 7.09 6.80 1.42
N THR A 78 6.87 8.01 1.92
CA THR A 78 6.04 8.23 3.11
C THR A 78 4.76 8.93 2.72
N ILE A 79 3.63 8.42 3.22
CA ILE A 79 2.31 9.01 3.06
C ILE A 79 1.74 9.15 4.47
N SER A 80 1.36 10.36 4.84
CA SER A 80 0.80 10.67 6.16
C SER A 80 -0.49 11.46 5.99
N ASP A 81 -1.47 11.14 6.81
CA ASP A 81 -2.74 11.84 6.86
C ASP A 81 -3.14 12.20 8.30
N ASP A 82 -4.06 13.13 8.44
CA ASP A 82 -4.63 13.57 9.71
C ASP A 82 -6.04 13.00 9.96
N GLY A 83 -6.37 11.87 9.34
CA GLY A 83 -7.65 11.18 9.52
C GLY A 83 -7.81 10.57 10.92
N HIS A 84 -9.00 10.04 11.19
CA HIS A 84 -9.35 9.50 12.51
C HIS A 84 -8.58 8.23 12.92
N GLY A 85 -7.75 7.65 12.05
CA GLY A 85 -6.98 6.44 12.30
C GLY A 85 -7.83 5.19 12.54
N MET A 86 -7.15 4.11 12.95
CA MET A 86 -7.78 2.80 13.17
C MET A 86 -7.40 2.25 14.55
N SER A 87 -8.36 1.62 15.24
CA SER A 87 -8.06 0.80 16.42
C SER A 87 -7.52 -0.57 16.01
N PRO A 88 -6.88 -1.34 16.92
CA PRO A 88 -6.45 -2.71 16.65
C PRO A 88 -7.59 -3.60 16.12
N GLU A 89 -8.77 -3.52 16.70
CA GLU A 89 -9.95 -4.29 16.29
C GLU A 89 -10.40 -3.90 14.88
N GLN A 90 -10.37 -2.61 14.54
CA GLN A 90 -10.68 -2.14 13.19
C GLN A 90 -9.66 -2.61 12.17
N ILE A 91 -8.38 -2.74 12.55
CA ILE A 91 -7.35 -3.29 11.69
C ILE A 91 -7.66 -4.76 11.39
N GLU A 92 -7.91 -5.57 12.39
CA GLU A 92 -8.21 -7.00 12.24
C GLU A 92 -9.52 -7.27 11.49
N GLU A 93 -10.59 -6.56 11.82
CA GLU A 93 -11.91 -6.83 11.28
C GLU A 93 -12.18 -6.16 9.94
N ARG A 94 -11.56 -4.99 9.70
CA ARG A 94 -11.93 -4.14 8.55
C ARG A 94 -10.79 -3.90 7.57
N PHE A 95 -9.55 -3.76 8.07
CA PHE A 95 -8.42 -3.45 7.21
C PHE A 95 -7.77 -4.71 6.65
N LEU A 96 -7.40 -5.70 7.47
CA LEU A 96 -6.70 -6.90 7.02
C LEU A 96 -7.50 -7.81 6.10
N PRO A 97 -8.82 -8.05 6.28
CA PRO A 97 -9.56 -8.95 5.41
C PRO A 97 -9.61 -8.48 3.96
N VAL A 98 -9.23 -9.36 3.02
CA VAL A 98 -9.25 -9.11 1.58
C VAL A 98 -10.62 -9.51 1.00
N ASN A 99 -11.04 -8.86 -0.09
CA ASN A 99 -12.33 -9.13 -0.77
C ASN A 99 -13.60 -8.84 0.04
N ARG A 100 -13.53 -7.97 1.03
CA ARG A 100 -14.74 -7.52 1.70
C ARG A 100 -15.60 -6.68 0.74
N LYS A 101 -16.76 -7.17 0.40
CA LYS A 101 -17.77 -6.42 -0.36
C LYS A 101 -18.37 -5.32 0.52
N ARG A 102 -17.81 -4.12 0.46
CA ARG A 102 -18.23 -2.99 1.31
C ARG A 102 -19.57 -2.37 0.91
N ARG A 103 -20.04 -2.60 -0.30
CA ARG A 103 -21.19 -1.92 -0.89
C ARG A 103 -22.43 -2.80 -1.05
N GLU A 104 -22.35 -4.06 -0.65
CA GLU A 104 -23.51 -4.96 -0.68
C GLU A 104 -24.07 -5.09 0.75
N ASP A 105 -25.36 -4.88 0.91
CA ASP A 105 -26.07 -5.19 2.15
C ASP A 105 -26.26 -6.71 2.31
N ALA A 106 -26.97 -7.13 3.37
CA ALA A 106 -27.28 -8.53 3.62
C ALA A 106 -28.14 -9.19 2.52
N HIS A 107 -28.74 -8.38 1.63
CA HIS A 107 -29.57 -8.82 0.51
C HIS A 107 -28.86 -8.72 -0.84
N GLY A 108 -27.58 -8.26 -0.86
CA GLY A 108 -26.80 -8.10 -2.07
C GLY A 108 -27.10 -6.82 -2.85
N GLU A 109 -27.85 -5.88 -2.27
CA GLU A 109 -28.13 -4.59 -2.89
C GLU A 109 -26.96 -3.61 -2.66
N GLU A 110 -26.66 -2.80 -3.70
CA GLU A 110 -25.59 -1.82 -3.62
C GLU A 110 -25.99 -0.66 -2.68
N THR A 111 -25.28 -0.54 -1.55
CA THR A 111 -25.49 0.53 -0.58
C THR A 111 -24.45 1.64 -0.78
N VAL A 112 -24.87 2.88 -0.63
CA VAL A 112 -23.97 4.04 -0.57
C VAL A 112 -23.33 4.07 0.81
N LEU A 113 -22.03 3.75 0.85
CA LEU A 113 -21.27 3.83 2.09
C LEU A 113 -20.81 5.27 2.34
N THR A 114 -21.01 5.69 3.59
CA THR A 114 -20.49 6.96 4.09
C THR A 114 -19.32 6.75 5.05
N SER A 115 -18.49 7.79 5.20
CA SER A 115 -17.46 7.85 6.21
C SER A 115 -18.06 7.76 7.62
N GLU A 116 -17.24 7.62 8.64
CA GLU A 116 -17.69 7.34 10.00
C GLU A 116 -18.64 8.42 10.56
N SER A 117 -18.39 9.70 10.24
CA SER A 117 -19.29 10.80 10.63
C SER A 117 -20.49 10.97 9.68
N GLY A 118 -20.59 10.20 8.61
CA GLY A 118 -21.61 10.33 7.58
C GLY A 118 -21.43 11.50 6.61
N LYS A 119 -20.33 12.27 6.74
CA LYS A 119 -20.14 13.51 5.96
C LYS A 119 -19.62 13.29 4.55
N ARG A 120 -18.94 12.16 4.28
CA ARG A 120 -18.30 11.88 3.00
C ARG A 120 -18.79 10.56 2.43
N HIS A 121 -18.89 10.50 1.11
CA HIS A 121 -19.07 9.22 0.42
C HIS A 121 -17.74 8.47 0.35
N VAL A 122 -17.74 7.19 0.75
CA VAL A 122 -16.54 6.35 0.71
C VAL A 122 -16.11 6.09 -0.73
N MET A 123 -14.85 6.36 -1.02
CA MET A 123 -14.24 6.14 -2.34
C MET A 123 -13.81 4.69 -2.55
N GLY A 124 -13.38 4.01 -1.49
CA GLY A 124 -12.91 2.62 -1.54
C GLY A 124 -14.01 1.63 -1.89
N ARG A 125 -13.88 0.96 -3.05
CA ARG A 125 -14.93 0.05 -3.57
C ARG A 125 -14.76 -1.40 -3.17
N LYS A 126 -13.54 -1.95 -3.22
CA LYS A 126 -13.28 -3.39 -3.15
C LYS A 126 -12.46 -3.83 -1.93
N GLY A 127 -12.03 -2.93 -1.04
CA GLY A 127 -11.15 -3.25 0.08
C GLY A 127 -9.76 -3.74 -0.32
N LEU A 128 -9.36 -3.51 -1.58
CA LEU A 128 -8.05 -3.89 -2.13
C LEU A 128 -7.01 -2.77 -2.07
N GLY A 129 -7.42 -1.53 -1.79
CA GLY A 129 -6.54 -0.35 -1.78
C GLY A 129 -5.33 -0.48 -0.85
N LYS A 130 -5.46 -1.25 0.24
CA LYS A 130 -4.35 -1.57 1.15
C LYS A 130 -3.19 -2.33 0.48
N LEU A 131 -3.47 -3.11 -0.57
CA LEU A 131 -2.46 -3.83 -1.33
C LEU A 131 -1.80 -2.96 -2.41
N ALA A 132 -2.29 -1.73 -2.60
CA ALA A 132 -1.73 -0.79 -3.58
C ALA A 132 -0.25 -0.51 -3.33
N GLY A 133 0.20 -0.52 -2.06
CA GLY A 133 1.59 -0.35 -1.69
C GLY A 133 2.54 -1.32 -2.36
N PHE A 134 2.10 -2.56 -2.62
CA PHE A 134 2.91 -3.57 -3.31
C PHE A 134 3.12 -3.29 -4.80
N GLY A 135 2.41 -2.35 -5.38
CA GLY A 135 2.74 -1.82 -6.72
C GLY A 135 3.98 -0.91 -6.74
N ALA A 136 4.43 -0.45 -5.57
CA ALA A 136 5.56 0.47 -5.42
C ALA A 136 6.70 -0.10 -4.55
N ALA A 137 6.40 -1.00 -3.60
CA ALA A 137 7.34 -1.52 -2.61
C ALA A 137 7.05 -2.99 -2.26
N THR A 138 8.06 -3.70 -1.78
CA THR A 138 7.92 -5.08 -1.28
C THR A 138 7.46 -5.13 0.18
N LYS A 139 7.66 -4.03 0.92
CA LYS A 139 7.23 -3.88 2.31
C LYS A 139 6.43 -2.58 2.48
N VAL A 140 5.33 -2.66 3.20
CA VAL A 140 4.49 -1.51 3.56
C VAL A 140 4.36 -1.50 5.07
N VAL A 141 4.96 -0.50 5.72
CA VAL A 141 4.81 -0.27 7.16
C VAL A 141 3.64 0.70 7.36
N ILE A 142 2.71 0.31 8.18
CA ILE A 142 1.53 1.11 8.52
C ILE A 142 1.62 1.45 9.99
N GLU A 143 1.61 2.75 10.28
CA GLU A 143 1.46 3.29 11.62
C GLU A 143 0.13 4.03 11.67
N THR A 144 -0.71 3.71 12.63
CA THR A 144 -2.02 4.34 12.78
C THR A 144 -2.33 4.57 14.25
N LYS A 145 -2.93 5.71 14.54
CA LYS A 145 -3.40 6.07 15.87
C LYS A 145 -4.87 6.45 15.79
N ARG A 146 -5.70 5.71 16.47
CA ARG A 146 -7.13 6.03 16.55
C ARG A 146 -7.33 7.30 17.35
N GLU A 147 -8.18 8.19 16.87
CA GLU A 147 -8.59 9.38 17.62
C GLU A 147 -9.11 9.00 19.02
N GLY A 148 -8.61 9.69 20.05
CA GLY A 148 -8.96 9.42 21.45
C GLY A 148 -8.17 8.29 22.12
N GLN A 149 -7.26 7.60 21.41
CA GLN A 149 -6.34 6.61 22.01
C GLN A 149 -4.97 7.23 22.31
N ASP A 150 -4.31 6.75 23.39
CA ASP A 150 -2.98 7.23 23.78
C ASP A 150 -1.83 6.51 23.10
N PHE A 151 -2.12 5.41 22.37
CA PHE A 151 -1.12 4.59 21.69
C PHE A 151 -1.36 4.54 20.18
N ALA A 152 -0.30 4.30 19.43
CA ALA A 152 -0.33 3.99 18.01
C ALA A 152 -0.13 2.48 17.80
N THR A 153 -0.72 1.95 16.74
CA THR A 153 -0.50 0.57 16.29
C THR A 153 0.39 0.61 15.06
N ILE A 154 1.45 -0.20 15.07
CA ILE A 154 2.38 -0.34 13.94
C ILE A 154 2.36 -1.80 13.48
N PHE A 155 2.23 -2.01 12.18
CA PHE A 155 2.32 -3.33 11.58
C PHE A 155 2.90 -3.26 10.17
N THR A 156 3.44 -4.38 9.71
CA THR A 156 4.08 -4.48 8.40
C THR A 156 3.33 -5.49 7.53
N LEU A 157 3.04 -5.08 6.30
CA LEU A 157 2.66 -5.98 5.22
C LEU A 157 3.92 -6.27 4.41
N ASP A 158 4.30 -7.55 4.29
CA ASP A 158 5.46 -8.02 3.54
C ASP A 158 5.00 -8.95 2.43
N ASP A 159 5.34 -8.64 1.18
CA ASP A 159 4.95 -9.42 0.01
C ASP A 159 5.46 -10.86 0.09
N ALA A 160 6.68 -11.06 0.59
CA ALA A 160 7.27 -12.39 0.73
C ALA A 160 6.48 -13.25 1.73
N VAL A 161 6.16 -12.68 2.90
CA VAL A 161 5.40 -13.39 3.95
C VAL A 161 3.98 -13.73 3.48
N ILE A 162 3.34 -12.81 2.75
CA ILE A 162 1.99 -13.05 2.23
C ILE A 162 1.99 -14.15 1.18
N ARG A 163 3.03 -14.24 0.33
CA ARG A 163 3.17 -15.30 -0.69
C ARG A 163 3.46 -16.67 -0.10
N GLU A 164 4.20 -16.73 1.02
CA GLU A 164 4.51 -17.99 1.72
C GLU A 164 3.31 -18.58 2.46
N ALA A 165 2.32 -17.76 2.81
CA ALA A 165 1.12 -18.16 3.54
C ALA A 165 0.01 -18.74 2.62
N GLU A 166 0.24 -18.82 1.31
CA GLU A 166 -0.64 -19.38 0.29
C GLU A 166 -0.30 -20.83 -0.05
#